data_e3257ed09e9e971df0ad5247880825cf
#
_entry.id   e3257ed09e9e971df0ad5247880825cf
#
_cell.length_a   1.000
_cell.length_b   1.000
_cell.length_c   1.000
_cell.angle_alpha   90.00
_cell.angle_beta   90.00
_cell.angle_gamma   90.00
#
_symmetry.space_group_name_H-M   'P 1'
#
loop_
_entity.id
_entity.type
_entity.pdbx_description
1 polymer ?
#
loop_
_entity_poly.entity_id
_entity_poly.type
_entity_poly.pdbx_seq_one_letter_code
_entity_poly.pdbx_strand_id
1 'polypeptide(L)'
;CIRDRFNTMSASFNSLSKDVTRDMTQTLTSVNQKVEAFNMQVKDLNESQRGINKILAGVKKFGTLAEFSLGSLLEDLLPASQYLSNVKMKEDTSENVEFAIKLKEDVLVPVDSHFPVDKFKAIEDAFKDEDKKAAADARKNLAKAFRDKAKSVNDKYINPPKTTDFAIVYAPTESLFSELSSYQDPVNKELLTQEIMKKYKVVILGPNTLSAYLQSLHMGFQTLKVQKHATEIYDHLKTISTRFSTHFDNIYKLRKKLEEAMTVVDSFGKDARSITRTLENIKDPEQIEKAINTENVEKLSKQPKQAKN
;
A
#
# COMPACT_ATOMS: atom_id res chain seq x y z
N CYS A 1 15.83 16.42 -32.37
CA CYS A 1 17.17 16.00 -32.00
C CYS A 1 17.13 15.14 -30.73
N ILE A 2 18.07 14.20 -30.54
CA ILE A 2 18.06 13.29 -29.36
C ILE A 2 18.20 14.09 -28.04
N ARG A 3 18.99 15.15 -28.06
CA ARG A 3 19.19 16.04 -26.90
C ARG A 3 17.90 16.75 -26.46
N ASP A 4 17.04 17.14 -27.40
CA ASP A 4 15.78 17.86 -27.08
C ASP A 4 14.77 16.89 -26.46
N ARG A 5 14.73 15.65 -26.92
CA ARG A 5 13.88 14.59 -26.32
C ARG A 5 14.34 14.20 -24.93
N PHE A 6 15.64 14.15 -24.69
CA PHE A 6 16.20 13.90 -23.35
C PHE A 6 15.87 15.03 -22.39
N ASN A 7 15.96 16.28 -22.85
CA ASN A 7 15.59 17.46 -22.05
C ASN A 7 14.08 17.46 -21.75
N THR A 8 13.23 17.11 -22.73
CA THR A 8 11.78 17.02 -22.52
C THR A 8 11.42 15.90 -21.53
N MET A 9 12.09 14.74 -21.62
CA MET A 9 11.87 13.63 -20.69
C MET A 9 12.36 13.96 -19.27
N SER A 10 13.50 14.63 -19.13
CA SER A 10 14.01 15.13 -17.86
C SER A 10 13.08 16.19 -17.25
N ALA A 11 12.53 17.08 -18.06
CA ALA A 11 11.54 18.07 -17.61
C ALA A 11 10.23 17.40 -17.15
N SER A 12 9.75 16.39 -17.89
CA SER A 12 8.55 15.62 -17.51
C SER A 12 8.78 14.80 -16.23
N PHE A 13 9.95 14.23 -16.05
CA PHE A 13 10.31 13.51 -14.81
C PHE A 13 10.37 14.45 -13.61
N ASN A 14 10.95 15.63 -13.77
CA ASN A 14 10.99 16.64 -12.72
C ASN A 14 9.60 17.21 -12.40
N SER A 15 8.72 17.34 -13.40
CA SER A 15 7.31 17.71 -13.18
C SER A 15 6.58 16.63 -12.39
N LEU A 16 6.70 15.37 -12.81
CA LEU A 16 6.07 14.23 -12.11
C LEU A 16 6.56 14.10 -10.66
N SER A 17 7.87 14.28 -10.43
CA SER A 17 8.45 14.28 -9.08
C SER A 17 7.90 15.42 -8.21
N LYS A 18 7.72 16.61 -8.78
CA LYS A 18 7.10 17.76 -8.08
C LYS A 18 5.61 17.50 -7.77
N ASP A 19 4.88 16.92 -8.71
CA ASP A 19 3.46 16.61 -8.54
C ASP A 19 3.25 15.54 -7.45
N VAL A 20 4.07 14.48 -7.45
CA VAL A 20 4.06 13.45 -6.38
C VAL A 20 4.40 14.05 -5.01
N THR A 21 5.41 14.92 -4.95
CA THR A 21 5.79 15.61 -3.70
C THR A 21 4.68 16.54 -3.22
N ARG A 22 4.03 17.25 -4.14
CA ARG A 22 2.90 18.14 -3.83
C ARG A 22 1.69 17.38 -3.31
N ASP A 23 1.31 16.27 -3.98
CA ASP A 23 0.21 15.41 -3.55
C ASP A 23 0.47 14.77 -2.19
N MET A 24 1.72 14.34 -1.96
CA MET A 24 2.15 13.80 -0.67
C MET A 24 2.07 14.87 0.43
N THR A 25 2.50 16.10 0.17
CA THR A 25 2.41 17.22 1.10
C THR A 25 0.95 17.61 1.38
N GLN A 26 0.09 17.64 0.36
CA GLN A 26 -1.34 17.90 0.52
C GLN A 26 -2.02 16.81 1.35
N THR A 27 -1.67 15.54 1.09
CA THR A 27 -2.19 14.41 1.87
C THR A 27 -1.76 14.49 3.33
N LEU A 28 -0.49 14.80 3.62
CA LEU A 28 0.01 15.00 4.98
C LEU A 28 -0.67 16.19 5.68
N THR A 29 -0.90 17.28 4.97
CA THR A 29 -1.61 18.46 5.51
C THR A 29 -3.07 18.11 5.82
N SER A 30 -3.75 17.38 4.93
CA SER A 30 -5.13 16.89 5.15
C SER A 30 -5.21 15.93 6.33
N VAL A 31 -4.23 15.05 6.50
CA VAL A 31 -4.14 14.15 7.66
C VAL A 31 -3.96 14.95 8.95
N ASN A 32 -3.05 15.93 8.97
CA ASN A 32 -2.86 16.80 10.16
C ASN A 32 -4.13 17.58 10.51
N GLN A 33 -4.82 18.15 9.52
CA GLN A 33 -6.10 18.85 9.76
C GLN A 33 -7.18 17.91 10.31
N LYS A 34 -7.25 16.66 9.83
CA LYS A 34 -8.17 15.65 10.36
C LYS A 34 -7.81 15.22 11.78
N VAL A 35 -6.52 15.14 12.09
CA VAL A 35 -6.02 14.84 13.44
C VAL A 35 -6.37 15.99 14.40
N GLU A 36 -6.23 17.24 13.99
CA GLU A 36 -6.62 18.39 14.81
C GLU A 36 -8.14 18.48 15.01
N ALA A 37 -8.92 18.27 13.95
CA ALA A 37 -10.39 18.21 14.04
C ALA A 37 -10.84 17.05 14.95
N PHE A 38 -10.19 15.90 14.87
CA PHE A 38 -10.44 14.77 15.75
C PHE A 38 -10.09 15.08 17.21
N ASN A 39 -8.96 15.72 17.48
CA ASN A 39 -8.60 16.15 18.84
C ASN A 39 -9.63 17.13 19.42
N MET A 40 -10.23 18.00 18.60
CA MET A 40 -11.37 18.84 19.02
C MET A 40 -12.62 18.02 19.31
N GLN A 41 -12.97 17.04 18.45
CA GLN A 41 -14.10 16.14 18.68
C GLN A 41 -13.92 15.28 19.94
N VAL A 42 -12.72 14.81 20.21
CA VAL A 42 -12.38 14.09 21.47
C VAL A 42 -12.54 14.99 22.68
N LYS A 43 -12.19 16.27 22.56
CA LYS A 43 -12.40 17.27 23.63
C LYS A 43 -13.90 17.52 23.85
N ASP A 44 -14.69 17.68 22.79
CA ASP A 44 -16.15 17.82 22.85
C ASP A 44 -16.83 16.55 23.38
N LEU A 45 -16.32 15.36 23.07
CA LEU A 45 -16.77 14.09 23.64
C LEU A 45 -16.51 14.02 25.15
N ASN A 46 -15.37 14.52 25.63
CA ASN A 46 -15.07 14.60 27.06
C ASN A 46 -15.99 15.60 27.78
N GLU A 47 -16.40 16.69 27.14
CA GLU A 47 -17.39 17.63 27.69
C GLU A 47 -18.81 17.05 27.63
N SER A 48 -19.18 16.33 26.59
CA SER A 48 -20.43 15.59 26.46
C SER A 48 -20.56 14.42 27.47
N GLN A 49 -19.43 13.82 27.89
CA GLN A 49 -19.44 12.78 28.95
C GLN A 49 -20.01 13.29 30.28
N ARG A 50 -19.89 14.58 30.60
CA ARG A 50 -20.57 15.18 31.75
C ARG A 50 -22.11 15.21 31.58
N GLY A 51 -22.62 15.25 30.36
CA GLY A 51 -24.03 15.12 30.00
C GLY A 51 -24.52 13.67 29.99
N ILE A 52 -23.70 12.73 29.57
CA ILE A 52 -24.02 11.29 29.49
C ILE A 52 -24.23 10.69 30.88
N ASN A 53 -23.53 11.15 31.92
CA ASN A 53 -23.77 10.71 33.29
C ASN A 53 -25.22 11.00 33.78
N LYS A 54 -25.93 11.99 33.21
CA LYS A 54 -27.36 12.24 33.48
C LYS A 54 -28.28 11.28 32.68
N ILE A 55 -27.87 10.81 31.52
CA ILE A 55 -28.62 9.87 30.66
C ILE A 55 -28.44 8.44 31.16
N LEU A 56 -27.29 8.12 31.79
CA LEU A 56 -26.90 6.79 32.25
C LEU A 56 -27.70 6.33 33.50
N ALA A 57 -28.41 7.21 34.20
CA ALA A 57 -29.21 6.83 35.36
C ALA A 57 -30.43 5.93 35.07
N GLY A 58 -30.71 5.61 33.80
CA GLY A 58 -31.95 4.92 33.41
C GLY A 58 -31.87 3.74 32.45
N VAL A 59 -30.70 3.26 32.00
CA VAL A 59 -30.67 2.33 30.86
C VAL A 59 -29.97 1.00 31.14
N LYS A 60 -30.74 -0.08 30.99
CA LYS A 60 -30.32 -1.49 30.93
C LYS A 60 -29.51 -1.86 29.66
N LYS A 61 -28.99 -0.87 28.87
CA LYS A 61 -28.43 -1.03 27.52
C LYS A 61 -26.96 -0.63 27.39
N PHE A 62 -26.15 -0.79 28.41
CA PHE A 62 -24.75 -0.31 28.39
C PHE A 62 -23.81 -1.15 27.50
N GLY A 63 -24.09 -2.43 27.29
CA GLY A 63 -23.35 -3.24 26.32
C GLY A 63 -23.49 -2.68 24.90
N THR A 64 -24.73 -2.38 24.50
CA THR A 64 -25.04 -1.77 23.19
C THR A 64 -24.37 -0.40 22.99
N LEU A 65 -24.22 0.41 24.05
CA LEU A 65 -23.54 1.71 23.98
C LEU A 65 -22.03 1.54 23.73
N ALA A 66 -21.40 0.57 24.37
CA ALA A 66 -19.98 0.28 24.19
C ALA A 66 -19.69 -0.22 22.76
N GLU A 67 -20.52 -1.11 22.25
CA GLU A 67 -20.47 -1.58 20.85
C GLU A 67 -20.70 -0.44 19.86
N PHE A 68 -21.71 0.41 20.09
CA PHE A 68 -22.01 1.57 19.26
C PHE A 68 -20.83 2.56 19.25
N SER A 69 -20.25 2.87 20.41
CA SER A 69 -19.09 3.75 20.52
C SER A 69 -17.87 3.19 19.78
N LEU A 70 -17.61 1.90 19.90
CA LEU A 70 -16.53 1.23 19.17
C LEU A 70 -16.78 1.24 17.65
N GLY A 71 -18.00 0.94 17.21
CA GLY A 71 -18.40 0.98 15.81
C GLY A 71 -18.21 2.36 15.19
N SER A 72 -18.72 3.41 15.84
CA SER A 72 -18.55 4.78 15.37
C SER A 72 -17.07 5.19 15.27
N LEU A 73 -16.25 4.80 16.23
CA LEU A 73 -14.82 5.10 16.21
C LEU A 73 -14.10 4.41 15.03
N LEU A 74 -14.46 3.18 14.72
CA LEU A 74 -13.92 2.46 13.56
C LEU A 74 -14.37 3.08 12.24
N GLU A 75 -15.65 3.46 12.12
CA GLU A 75 -16.21 4.13 10.94
C GLU A 75 -15.56 5.48 10.67
N ASP A 76 -15.29 6.26 11.70
CA ASP A 76 -14.66 7.58 11.58
C ASP A 76 -13.19 7.51 11.16
N LEU A 77 -12.46 6.46 11.54
CA LEU A 77 -11.01 6.40 11.40
C LEU A 77 -10.52 5.42 10.33
N LEU A 78 -11.31 4.41 9.97
CA LEU A 78 -10.93 3.40 9.01
C LEU A 78 -11.92 3.33 7.83
N PRO A 79 -11.44 3.15 6.60
CA PRO A 79 -12.31 2.79 5.48
C PRO A 79 -13.06 1.47 5.77
N ALA A 80 -14.30 1.33 5.29
CA ALA A 80 -15.12 0.13 5.46
C ALA A 80 -14.46 -1.18 4.97
N SER A 81 -13.49 -1.08 4.06
CA SER A 81 -12.70 -2.21 3.59
C SER A 81 -11.65 -2.71 4.59
N GLN A 82 -11.34 -1.95 5.64
CA GLN A 82 -10.28 -2.24 6.61
C GLN A 82 -10.77 -2.81 7.93
N TYR A 83 -12.07 -2.98 8.12
CA TYR A 83 -12.62 -3.66 9.28
C TYR A 83 -13.84 -4.52 8.90
N LEU A 84 -14.20 -5.42 9.78
CA LEU A 84 -15.37 -6.28 9.67
C LEU A 84 -16.14 -6.21 10.99
N SER A 85 -17.46 -6.35 10.93
CA SER A 85 -18.33 -6.43 12.09
C SER A 85 -18.90 -7.84 12.24
N ASN A 86 -19.10 -8.29 13.47
CA ASN A 86 -19.74 -9.54 13.82
C ASN A 86 -19.12 -10.78 13.15
N VAL A 87 -17.81 -10.97 13.35
CA VAL A 87 -16.99 -11.95 12.61
C VAL A 87 -16.66 -13.17 13.44
N LYS A 88 -16.81 -14.34 12.81
CA LYS A 88 -16.42 -15.63 13.39
C LYS A 88 -14.89 -15.85 13.26
N MET A 89 -14.20 -16.01 14.38
CA MET A 89 -12.75 -16.21 14.42
C MET A 89 -12.31 -17.66 14.35
N LYS A 90 -13.08 -18.56 14.97
CA LYS A 90 -12.82 -20.01 15.01
C LYS A 90 -14.02 -20.74 14.40
N GLU A 91 -13.78 -21.82 13.68
CA GLU A 91 -14.85 -22.58 13.01
C GLU A 91 -15.69 -23.43 13.99
N ASP A 92 -15.07 -23.87 15.06
CA ASP A 92 -15.63 -24.73 16.10
C ASP A 92 -16.43 -23.98 17.17
N THR A 93 -16.56 -22.66 17.09
CA THR A 93 -17.36 -21.84 18.02
C THR A 93 -18.53 -21.18 17.29
N SER A 94 -19.63 -20.97 18.00
CA SER A 94 -20.79 -20.21 17.49
C SER A 94 -20.66 -18.69 17.76
N GLU A 95 -19.58 -18.26 18.42
CA GLU A 95 -19.44 -16.90 18.89
C GLU A 95 -18.67 -16.03 17.89
N ASN A 96 -19.17 -14.83 17.70
CA ASN A 96 -18.57 -13.80 16.85
C ASN A 96 -17.93 -12.72 17.71
N VAL A 97 -16.80 -12.18 17.25
CA VAL A 97 -16.25 -10.95 17.80
C VAL A 97 -17.03 -9.75 17.25
N GLU A 98 -17.18 -8.70 18.07
CA GLU A 98 -17.93 -7.50 17.65
C GLU A 98 -17.32 -6.87 16.40
N PHE A 99 -16.01 -6.66 16.39
CA PHE A 99 -15.28 -6.10 15.26
C PHE A 99 -13.92 -6.80 15.05
N ALA A 100 -13.43 -6.74 13.82
CA ALA A 100 -12.09 -7.20 13.47
C ALA A 100 -11.44 -6.22 12.50
N ILE A 101 -10.23 -5.76 12.79
CA ILE A 101 -9.45 -4.91 11.91
C ILE A 101 -8.66 -5.80 10.95
N LYS A 102 -8.75 -5.54 9.65
CA LYS A 102 -7.99 -6.24 8.63
C LYS A 102 -6.59 -5.68 8.52
N LEU A 103 -5.59 -6.52 8.68
CA LEU A 103 -4.20 -6.22 8.38
C LEU A 103 -3.81 -6.72 6.99
N LYS A 104 -2.53 -6.63 6.67
CA LYS A 104 -1.96 -7.22 5.45
C LYS A 104 -2.15 -8.75 5.47
N GLU A 105 -2.33 -9.33 4.27
CA GLU A 105 -2.51 -10.79 4.09
C GLU A 105 -3.77 -11.34 4.79
N ASP A 106 -4.81 -10.49 4.89
CA ASP A 106 -6.10 -10.81 5.51
C ASP A 106 -6.05 -11.28 6.98
N VAL A 107 -4.94 -11.03 7.66
CA VAL A 107 -4.82 -11.27 9.10
C VAL A 107 -5.75 -10.31 9.85
N LEU A 108 -6.49 -10.82 10.83
CA LEU A 108 -7.48 -10.06 11.58
C LEU A 108 -6.99 -9.73 12.98
N VAL A 109 -7.22 -8.49 13.43
CA VAL A 109 -7.07 -8.12 14.85
C VAL A 109 -8.46 -8.13 15.48
N PRO A 110 -8.77 -9.07 16.39
CA PRO A 110 -10.06 -9.08 17.09
C PRO A 110 -10.18 -7.87 18.02
N VAL A 111 -11.31 -7.18 17.98
CA VAL A 111 -11.64 -6.06 18.87
C VAL A 111 -13.01 -6.29 19.46
N ASP A 112 -13.05 -6.30 20.78
CA ASP A 112 -14.28 -6.54 21.55
C ASP A 112 -14.44 -5.44 22.61
N SER A 113 -15.65 -5.02 22.92
CA SER A 113 -15.89 -3.98 23.89
C SER A 113 -16.23 -4.57 25.27
N HIS A 114 -15.93 -3.82 26.33
CA HIS A 114 -16.32 -4.23 27.68
C HIS A 114 -16.57 -3.03 28.61
N PHE A 115 -17.81 -2.94 29.06
CA PHE A 115 -18.20 -1.90 30.02
C PHE A 115 -19.00 -2.51 31.21
N PRO A 116 -18.36 -3.01 32.25
CA PRO A 116 -19.02 -3.50 33.44
C PRO A 116 -19.47 -2.33 34.33
N VAL A 117 -20.56 -1.67 33.91
CA VAL A 117 -21.06 -0.41 34.48
C VAL A 117 -21.34 -0.49 35.97
N ASP A 118 -21.91 -1.60 36.44
CA ASP A 118 -22.21 -1.86 37.85
C ASP A 118 -20.94 -1.81 38.72
N LYS A 119 -19.86 -2.38 38.23
CA LYS A 119 -18.56 -2.41 38.92
C LYS A 119 -17.84 -1.08 38.87
N PHE A 120 -17.94 -0.38 37.74
CA PHE A 120 -17.36 0.96 37.61
C PHE A 120 -18.10 1.99 38.48
N LYS A 121 -19.45 1.94 38.47
CA LYS A 121 -20.27 2.80 39.32
C LYS A 121 -19.99 2.58 40.81
N ALA A 122 -19.75 1.33 41.24
CA ALA A 122 -19.41 1.06 42.63
C ALA A 122 -18.12 1.77 43.09
N ILE A 123 -17.18 2.02 42.16
CA ILE A 123 -15.98 2.83 42.46
C ILE A 123 -16.37 4.30 42.68
N GLU A 124 -17.20 4.84 41.76
CA GLU A 124 -17.65 6.25 41.86
C GLU A 124 -18.45 6.50 43.14
N ASP A 125 -19.31 5.56 43.53
CA ASP A 125 -20.12 5.68 44.73
C ASP A 125 -19.26 5.59 45.99
N ALA A 126 -18.30 4.66 46.04
CA ALA A 126 -17.36 4.57 47.17
C ALA A 126 -16.46 5.80 47.35
N PHE A 127 -16.14 6.50 46.24
CA PHE A 127 -15.42 7.77 46.32
C PHE A 127 -16.31 8.93 46.84
N LYS A 128 -17.62 8.95 46.50
CA LYS A 128 -18.54 9.94 47.03
C LYS A 128 -18.75 9.79 48.53
N ASP A 129 -18.77 8.54 48.99
CA ASP A 129 -18.95 8.19 50.40
C ASP A 129 -17.63 8.24 51.23
N GLU A 130 -16.50 8.63 50.57
CA GLU A 130 -15.15 8.68 51.12
C GLU A 130 -14.69 7.36 51.77
N ASP A 131 -15.32 6.23 51.39
CA ASP A 131 -14.97 4.90 51.91
C ASP A 131 -13.81 4.29 51.11
N LYS A 132 -12.60 4.46 51.63
CA LYS A 132 -11.36 3.94 51.03
C LYS A 132 -11.34 2.41 50.90
N LYS A 133 -11.99 1.70 51.82
CA LYS A 133 -12.04 0.23 51.79
C LYS A 133 -12.98 -0.24 50.69
N ALA A 134 -14.19 0.32 50.65
CA ALA A 134 -15.14 0.03 49.57
C ALA A 134 -14.57 0.37 48.18
N ALA A 135 -13.84 1.48 48.05
CA ALA A 135 -13.18 1.86 46.81
C ALA A 135 -12.10 0.84 46.39
N ALA A 136 -11.29 0.33 47.34
CA ALA A 136 -10.28 -0.69 47.04
C ALA A 136 -10.93 -2.02 46.61
N ASP A 137 -12.01 -2.44 47.28
CA ASP A 137 -12.75 -3.67 46.95
C ASP A 137 -13.48 -3.53 45.58
N ALA A 138 -14.07 -2.37 45.29
CA ALA A 138 -14.67 -2.09 44.00
C ALA A 138 -13.66 -2.14 42.84
N ARG A 139 -12.48 -1.53 43.01
CA ARG A 139 -11.37 -1.61 42.04
C ARG A 139 -10.90 -3.05 41.81
N LYS A 140 -10.78 -3.85 42.86
CA LYS A 140 -10.44 -5.27 42.76
C LYS A 140 -11.49 -6.05 41.96
N ASN A 141 -12.77 -5.77 42.18
CA ASN A 141 -13.89 -6.39 41.44
C ASN A 141 -13.89 -5.98 39.99
N LEU A 142 -13.60 -4.72 39.67
CA LEU A 142 -13.44 -4.24 38.31
C LEU A 142 -12.28 -4.94 37.60
N ALA A 143 -11.10 -4.99 38.26
CA ALA A 143 -9.93 -5.68 37.74
C ALA A 143 -10.21 -7.17 37.46
N LYS A 144 -10.94 -7.85 38.35
CA LYS A 144 -11.37 -9.23 38.11
C LYS A 144 -12.25 -9.37 36.88
N ALA A 145 -13.23 -8.47 36.69
CA ALA A 145 -14.10 -8.52 35.51
C ALA A 145 -13.32 -8.39 34.21
N PHE A 146 -12.29 -7.54 34.18
CA PHE A 146 -11.43 -7.40 33.00
C PHE A 146 -10.48 -8.59 32.78
N ARG A 147 -9.99 -9.24 33.86
CA ARG A 147 -9.26 -10.51 33.73
C ARG A 147 -10.14 -11.62 33.14
N ASP A 148 -11.37 -11.75 33.62
CA ASP A 148 -12.33 -12.75 33.15
C ASP A 148 -12.69 -12.48 31.68
N LYS A 149 -12.93 -11.22 31.31
CA LYS A 149 -13.18 -10.83 29.91
C LYS A 149 -11.97 -11.10 29.02
N ALA A 150 -10.77 -10.72 29.45
CA ALA A 150 -9.54 -10.95 28.68
C ALA A 150 -9.27 -12.44 28.45
N LYS A 151 -9.50 -13.28 29.48
CA LYS A 151 -9.44 -14.73 29.32
C LYS A 151 -10.44 -15.23 28.27
N SER A 152 -11.70 -14.80 28.36
CA SER A 152 -12.74 -15.16 27.39
C SER A 152 -12.38 -14.74 25.97
N VAL A 153 -11.86 -13.54 25.78
CA VAL A 153 -11.42 -13.01 24.46
C VAL A 153 -10.26 -13.83 23.91
N ASN A 154 -9.27 -14.17 24.73
CA ASN A 154 -8.17 -15.05 24.34
C ASN A 154 -8.69 -16.40 23.85
N ASP A 155 -9.50 -17.05 24.66
CA ASP A 155 -9.98 -18.42 24.39
C ASP A 155 -10.87 -18.47 23.15
N LYS A 156 -11.66 -17.42 22.89
CA LYS A 156 -12.66 -17.39 21.81
C LYS A 156 -12.13 -16.82 20.48
N TYR A 157 -11.32 -15.79 20.51
CA TYR A 157 -11.05 -14.96 19.33
C TYR A 157 -9.62 -15.01 18.83
N ILE A 158 -8.62 -15.36 19.64
CA ILE A 158 -7.23 -15.48 19.19
C ILE A 158 -7.04 -16.83 18.50
N ASN A 159 -6.70 -16.79 17.19
CA ASN A 159 -6.56 -17.97 16.34
C ASN A 159 -5.53 -17.75 15.22
N PRO A 160 -4.22 -17.61 15.53
CA PRO A 160 -3.19 -17.49 14.48
C PRO A 160 -3.15 -18.75 13.58
N PRO A 161 -2.84 -18.60 12.28
CA PRO A 161 -2.47 -17.37 11.56
C PRO A 161 -3.63 -16.52 11.06
N LYS A 162 -4.89 -16.95 11.20
CA LYS A 162 -6.08 -16.20 10.78
C LYS A 162 -6.20 -14.86 11.52
N THR A 163 -5.83 -14.85 12.81
CA THR A 163 -5.75 -13.61 13.60
C THR A 163 -4.32 -13.31 14.00
N THR A 164 -4.10 -12.10 14.52
CA THR A 164 -2.91 -11.80 15.32
C THR A 164 -2.84 -12.72 16.56
N ASP A 165 -1.67 -12.80 17.16
CA ASP A 165 -1.45 -13.49 18.44
C ASP A 165 -1.92 -12.67 19.65
N PHE A 166 -2.61 -11.56 19.42
CA PHE A 166 -3.24 -10.72 20.43
C PHE A 166 -4.61 -10.22 19.95
N ALA A 167 -5.42 -9.77 20.94
CA ALA A 167 -6.70 -9.12 20.68
C ALA A 167 -6.81 -7.80 21.47
N ILE A 168 -7.77 -6.97 21.13
CA ILE A 168 -8.05 -5.70 21.79
C ILE A 168 -9.35 -5.81 22.58
N VAL A 169 -9.34 -5.31 23.82
CA VAL A 169 -10.55 -5.05 24.60
C VAL A 169 -10.67 -3.54 24.76
N TYR A 170 -11.73 -2.99 24.21
CA TYR A 170 -12.04 -1.57 24.25
C TYR A 170 -12.79 -1.20 25.51
N ALA A 171 -12.25 -0.25 26.28
CA ALA A 171 -12.90 0.39 27.41
C ALA A 171 -13.56 1.69 26.89
N PRO A 172 -14.90 1.82 26.87
CA PRO A 172 -15.59 2.89 26.12
C PRO A 172 -15.48 4.28 26.72
N THR A 173 -14.88 4.43 27.89
CA THR A 173 -14.62 5.75 28.50
C THR A 173 -13.18 5.89 28.99
N GLU A 174 -12.63 7.10 28.89
CA GLU A 174 -11.26 7.38 29.38
C GLU A 174 -11.17 7.22 30.88
N SER A 175 -12.23 7.51 31.63
CA SER A 175 -12.28 7.33 33.08
C SER A 175 -12.14 5.84 33.44
N LEU A 176 -12.85 4.96 32.74
CA LEU A 176 -12.70 3.52 32.93
C LEU A 176 -11.29 3.04 32.56
N PHE A 177 -10.77 3.49 31.43
CA PHE A 177 -9.41 3.14 31.00
C PHE A 177 -8.36 3.62 32.01
N SER A 178 -8.51 4.84 32.54
CA SER A 178 -7.62 5.40 33.56
C SER A 178 -7.60 4.55 34.83
N GLU A 179 -8.78 4.13 35.31
CA GLU A 179 -8.87 3.23 36.47
C GLU A 179 -8.16 1.89 36.22
N LEU A 180 -8.34 1.30 35.03
CA LEU A 180 -7.71 0.03 34.65
C LEU A 180 -6.20 0.14 34.50
N SER A 181 -5.72 1.20 33.88
CA SER A 181 -4.29 1.41 33.58
C SER A 181 -3.50 1.81 34.82
N SER A 182 -4.14 2.43 35.82
CA SER A 182 -3.53 2.80 37.10
C SER A 182 -3.62 1.70 38.17
N TYR A 183 -4.46 0.67 37.96
CA TYR A 183 -4.63 -0.38 38.96
C TYR A 183 -3.40 -1.28 39.03
N GLN A 184 -2.82 -1.35 40.23
CA GLN A 184 -1.78 -2.31 40.58
C GLN A 184 -2.34 -3.41 41.47
N ASP A 185 -1.99 -4.66 41.15
CA ASP A 185 -2.35 -5.79 42.00
C ASP A 185 -1.69 -5.65 43.37
N PRO A 186 -2.42 -5.77 44.48
CA PRO A 186 -1.87 -5.57 45.83
C PRO A 186 -0.76 -6.54 46.18
N VAL A 187 -0.74 -7.74 45.59
CA VAL A 187 0.19 -8.83 45.92
C VAL A 187 1.48 -8.72 45.11
N ASN A 188 1.39 -8.72 43.78
CA ASN A 188 2.55 -8.77 42.91
C ASN A 188 3.02 -7.39 42.39
N LYS A 189 2.26 -6.33 42.70
CA LYS A 189 2.55 -4.94 42.29
C LYS A 189 2.60 -4.75 40.74
N GLU A 190 2.10 -5.71 39.98
CA GLU A 190 2.04 -5.62 38.53
C GLU A 190 0.83 -4.78 38.11
N LEU A 191 0.98 -3.97 37.06
CA LEU A 191 -0.13 -3.23 36.47
C LEU A 191 -1.09 -4.19 35.78
N LEU A 192 -2.38 -4.01 35.97
CA LEU A 192 -3.44 -4.86 35.39
C LEU A 192 -3.30 -5.02 33.88
N THR A 193 -3.05 -3.92 33.17
CA THR A 193 -2.91 -3.93 31.70
C THR A 193 -1.69 -4.76 31.27
N GLN A 194 -0.59 -4.72 32.02
CA GLN A 194 0.60 -5.53 31.73
C GLN A 194 0.37 -7.01 32.04
N GLU A 195 -0.25 -7.32 33.18
CA GLU A 195 -0.64 -8.69 33.55
C GLU A 195 -1.54 -9.32 32.45
N ILE A 196 -2.58 -8.60 32.04
CA ILE A 196 -3.54 -9.07 31.04
C ILE A 196 -2.85 -9.30 29.68
N MET A 197 -2.00 -8.37 29.24
CA MET A 197 -1.25 -8.54 27.99
C MET A 197 -0.31 -9.73 28.05
N LYS A 198 0.42 -9.89 29.13
CA LYS A 198 1.38 -10.99 29.31
C LYS A 198 0.71 -12.35 29.36
N LYS A 199 -0.39 -12.46 30.11
CA LYS A 199 -1.07 -13.74 30.41
C LYS A 199 -2.07 -14.13 29.33
N TYR A 200 -2.85 -13.20 28.83
CA TYR A 200 -3.97 -13.46 27.91
C TYR A 200 -3.76 -12.90 26.51
N LYS A 201 -2.63 -12.23 26.26
CA LYS A 201 -2.38 -11.59 24.94
C LYS A 201 -3.48 -10.61 24.55
N VAL A 202 -4.07 -9.91 25.51
CA VAL A 202 -5.13 -8.94 25.31
C VAL A 202 -4.62 -7.56 25.71
N VAL A 203 -4.78 -6.60 24.80
CA VAL A 203 -4.46 -5.18 25.02
C VAL A 203 -5.75 -4.46 25.42
N ILE A 204 -5.75 -3.75 26.53
CA ILE A 204 -6.87 -2.88 26.90
C ILE A 204 -6.59 -1.48 26.36
N LEU A 205 -7.51 -0.92 25.60
CA LEU A 205 -7.42 0.43 25.06
C LEU A 205 -8.65 1.25 25.40
N GLY A 206 -8.45 2.51 25.73
CA GLY A 206 -9.49 3.53 25.84
C GLY A 206 -9.73 4.25 24.52
N PRO A 207 -10.68 5.19 24.44
CA PRO A 207 -11.03 5.90 23.22
C PRO A 207 -9.83 6.59 22.56
N ASN A 208 -9.04 7.36 23.32
CA ASN A 208 -7.89 8.08 22.79
C ASN A 208 -6.76 7.13 22.33
N THR A 209 -6.49 6.08 23.10
CA THR A 209 -5.43 5.13 22.79
C THR A 209 -5.82 4.24 21.60
N LEU A 210 -7.08 3.82 21.50
CA LEU A 210 -7.58 3.10 20.33
C LEU A 210 -7.55 3.99 19.09
N SER A 211 -7.96 5.26 19.21
CA SER A 211 -7.91 6.22 18.09
C SER A 211 -6.48 6.41 17.56
N ALA A 212 -5.52 6.60 18.46
CA ALA A 212 -4.11 6.72 18.08
C ALA A 212 -3.59 5.45 17.39
N TYR A 213 -3.99 4.28 17.89
CA TYR A 213 -3.67 2.99 17.28
C TYR A 213 -4.26 2.84 15.87
N LEU A 214 -5.55 3.16 15.70
CA LEU A 214 -6.25 3.09 14.40
C LEU A 214 -5.66 4.07 13.39
N GLN A 215 -5.31 5.29 13.79
CA GLN A 215 -4.64 6.27 12.94
C GLN A 215 -3.26 5.77 12.50
N SER A 216 -2.49 5.17 13.41
CA SER A 216 -1.19 4.57 13.10
C SER A 216 -1.33 3.45 12.07
N LEU A 217 -2.33 2.58 12.22
CA LEU A 217 -2.64 1.54 11.25
C LEU A 217 -3.05 2.14 9.90
N HIS A 218 -3.93 3.14 9.90
CA HIS A 218 -4.38 3.82 8.68
C HIS A 218 -3.19 4.42 7.91
N MET A 219 -2.27 5.10 8.58
CA MET A 219 -1.03 5.61 7.98
C MET A 219 -0.17 4.48 7.41
N GLY A 220 -0.04 3.37 8.14
CA GLY A 220 0.65 2.17 7.67
C GLY A 220 0.04 1.61 6.38
N PHE A 221 -1.27 1.51 6.28
CA PHE A 221 -1.97 1.07 5.08
C PHE A 221 -1.78 2.03 3.90
N GLN A 222 -1.79 3.34 4.12
CA GLN A 222 -1.50 4.34 3.10
C GLN A 222 -0.07 4.18 2.56
N THR A 223 0.91 4.00 3.45
CA THR A 223 2.31 3.78 3.07
C THR A 223 2.48 2.52 2.22
N LEU A 224 1.84 1.41 2.62
CA LEU A 224 1.86 0.16 1.85
C LEU A 224 1.23 0.32 0.46
N LYS A 225 0.14 1.07 0.34
CA LYS A 225 -0.51 1.39 -0.93
C LYS A 225 0.42 2.19 -1.85
N VAL A 226 1.10 3.20 -1.31
CA VAL A 226 2.10 3.99 -2.06
C VAL A 226 3.27 3.12 -2.52
N GLN A 227 3.81 2.24 -1.65
CA GLN A 227 4.88 1.32 -2.02
C GLN A 227 4.46 0.37 -3.16
N LYS A 228 3.24 -0.18 -3.10
CA LYS A 228 2.72 -1.04 -4.17
C LYS A 228 2.66 -0.30 -5.50
N HIS A 229 2.10 0.91 -5.53
CA HIS A 229 2.06 1.73 -6.75
C HIS A 229 3.46 2.12 -7.25
N ALA A 230 4.40 2.42 -6.35
CA ALA A 230 5.78 2.72 -6.75
C ALA A 230 6.44 1.51 -7.42
N THR A 231 6.20 0.29 -6.94
CA THR A 231 6.71 -0.95 -7.55
C THR A 231 6.08 -1.17 -8.94
N GLU A 232 4.77 -0.98 -9.07
CA GLU A 232 4.07 -1.08 -10.37
C GLU A 232 4.62 -0.07 -11.40
N ILE A 233 4.85 1.18 -10.99
CA ILE A 233 5.47 2.21 -11.83
C ILE A 233 6.89 1.79 -12.24
N TYR A 234 7.69 1.26 -11.32
CA TYR A 234 9.04 0.80 -11.61
C TYR A 234 9.06 -0.33 -12.66
N ASP A 235 8.16 -1.29 -12.56
CA ASP A 235 8.02 -2.39 -13.52
C ASP A 235 7.58 -1.88 -14.91
N HIS A 236 6.67 -0.90 -14.96
CA HIS A 236 6.31 -0.23 -16.20
C HIS A 236 7.48 0.52 -16.83
N LEU A 237 8.27 1.26 -16.03
CA LEU A 237 9.46 1.97 -16.51
C LEU A 237 10.51 1.00 -17.04
N LYS A 238 10.73 -0.14 -16.38
CA LYS A 238 11.63 -1.20 -16.85
C LYS A 238 11.16 -1.75 -18.21
N THR A 239 9.86 -2.00 -18.36
CA THR A 239 9.29 -2.49 -19.63
C THR A 239 9.46 -1.44 -20.74
N ILE A 240 9.21 -0.17 -20.46
CA ILE A 240 9.42 0.93 -21.39
C ILE A 240 10.89 1.01 -21.81
N SER A 241 11.83 0.97 -20.86
CA SER A 241 13.28 0.99 -21.11
C SER A 241 13.69 -0.13 -22.06
N THR A 242 13.21 -1.35 -21.82
CA THR A 242 13.51 -2.50 -22.68
C THR A 242 12.97 -2.31 -24.10
N ARG A 243 11.75 -1.78 -24.24
CA ARG A 243 11.16 -1.48 -25.55
C ARG A 243 11.93 -0.37 -26.29
N PHE A 244 12.38 0.65 -25.58
CA PHE A 244 13.24 1.69 -26.17
C PHE A 244 14.56 1.12 -26.69
N SER A 245 15.24 0.28 -25.91
CA SER A 245 16.46 -0.38 -26.37
C SER A 245 16.23 -1.16 -27.68
N THR A 246 15.17 -1.97 -27.72
CA THR A 246 14.80 -2.72 -28.96
C THR A 246 14.50 -1.80 -30.15
N HIS A 247 13.84 -0.66 -29.89
CA HIS A 247 13.57 0.33 -30.95
C HIS A 247 14.85 0.98 -31.47
N PHE A 248 15.80 1.31 -30.61
CA PHE A 248 17.11 1.85 -31.04
C PHE A 248 17.89 0.83 -31.88
N ASP A 249 17.88 -0.43 -31.52
CA ASP A 249 18.51 -1.50 -32.30
C ASP A 249 17.85 -1.62 -33.69
N ASN A 250 16.54 -1.54 -33.76
CA ASN A 250 15.82 -1.59 -35.04
C ASN A 250 16.11 -0.35 -35.91
N ILE A 251 16.21 0.84 -35.31
CA ILE A 251 16.61 2.06 -36.03
C ILE A 251 18.03 1.94 -36.57
N TYR A 252 18.95 1.39 -35.78
CA TYR A 252 20.32 1.13 -36.24
C TYR A 252 20.36 0.15 -37.42
N LYS A 253 19.61 -0.94 -37.35
CA LYS A 253 19.48 -1.90 -38.45
C LYS A 253 18.86 -1.28 -39.70
N LEU A 254 17.84 -0.44 -39.55
CA LEU A 254 17.21 0.27 -40.65
C LEU A 254 18.19 1.25 -41.31
N ARG A 255 18.95 2.00 -40.53
CA ARG A 255 19.99 2.91 -41.06
C ARG A 255 21.02 2.15 -41.87
N LYS A 256 21.53 1.00 -41.38
CA LYS A 256 22.47 0.17 -42.12
C LYS A 256 21.90 -0.30 -43.45
N LYS A 257 20.65 -0.77 -43.48
CA LYS A 257 19.99 -1.19 -44.74
C LYS A 257 19.79 -0.02 -45.72
N LEU A 258 19.52 1.18 -45.24
CA LEU A 258 19.45 2.37 -46.09
C LEU A 258 20.82 2.73 -46.67
N GLU A 259 21.90 2.64 -45.88
CA GLU A 259 23.28 2.85 -46.40
C GLU A 259 23.65 1.80 -47.46
N GLU A 260 23.29 0.54 -47.26
CA GLU A 260 23.48 -0.54 -48.22
C GLU A 260 22.67 -0.26 -49.53
N ALA A 261 21.40 0.15 -49.39
CA ALA A 261 20.56 0.50 -50.53
C ALA A 261 21.13 1.69 -51.34
N MET A 262 21.60 2.74 -50.65
CA MET A 262 22.26 3.88 -51.30
C MET A 262 23.50 3.45 -52.09
N THR A 263 24.30 2.55 -51.57
CA THR A 263 25.47 2.03 -52.24
C THR A 263 25.10 1.28 -53.54
N VAL A 264 23.99 0.53 -53.53
CA VAL A 264 23.47 -0.14 -54.72
C VAL A 264 22.98 0.87 -55.77
N VAL A 265 22.24 1.92 -55.33
CA VAL A 265 21.76 3.00 -56.23
C VAL A 265 22.94 3.75 -56.88
N ASP A 266 24.00 4.05 -56.10
CA ASP A 266 25.22 4.68 -56.63
C ASP A 266 25.94 3.77 -57.68
N SER A 267 25.95 2.46 -57.44
CA SER A 267 26.45 1.50 -58.40
C SER A 267 25.67 1.52 -59.71
N PHE A 268 24.35 1.46 -59.62
CA PHE A 268 23.49 1.57 -60.82
C PHE A 268 23.73 2.90 -61.58
N GLY A 269 23.92 4.00 -60.85
CA GLY A 269 24.24 5.29 -61.48
C GLY A 269 25.59 5.31 -62.20
N LYS A 270 26.58 4.54 -61.74
CA LYS A 270 27.87 4.36 -62.42
C LYS A 270 27.70 3.50 -63.68
N ASP A 271 26.99 2.41 -63.54
CA ASP A 271 26.74 1.48 -64.66
C ASP A 271 25.94 2.15 -65.78
N ALA A 272 24.90 2.90 -65.46
CA ALA A 272 24.12 3.68 -66.40
C ALA A 272 24.99 4.68 -67.19
N ARG A 273 25.88 5.41 -66.46
CA ARG A 273 26.82 6.36 -67.11
C ARG A 273 27.81 5.64 -68.04
N SER A 274 28.27 4.46 -67.64
CA SER A 274 29.16 3.62 -68.46
C SER A 274 28.44 3.18 -69.74
N ILE A 275 27.22 2.69 -69.61
CA ILE A 275 26.37 2.29 -70.77
C ILE A 275 26.14 3.47 -71.72
N THR A 276 25.79 4.65 -71.19
CA THR A 276 25.58 5.87 -71.98
C THR A 276 26.81 6.25 -72.78
N ARG A 277 28.02 6.22 -72.17
CA ARG A 277 29.30 6.47 -72.81
C ARG A 277 29.59 5.45 -73.94
N THR A 278 29.31 4.18 -73.69
CA THR A 278 29.49 3.12 -74.68
C THR A 278 28.55 3.32 -75.86
N LEU A 279 27.31 3.68 -75.63
CA LEU A 279 26.34 3.98 -76.69
C LEU A 279 26.69 5.27 -77.52
N GLU A 280 27.26 6.28 -76.84
CA GLU A 280 27.75 7.48 -77.52
C GLU A 280 28.94 7.16 -78.43
N ASN A 281 29.83 6.30 -78.00
CA ASN A 281 30.96 5.86 -78.78
C ASN A 281 30.56 4.98 -80.00
N ILE A 282 29.40 4.34 -80.01
CA ILE A 282 28.89 3.49 -81.11
C ILE A 282 28.22 4.33 -82.24
N LYS A 283 28.00 5.68 -82.05
CA LYS A 283 27.42 6.54 -83.06
C LYS A 283 28.33 6.78 -84.28
N ASP A 284 29.57 6.41 -84.21
CA ASP A 284 30.52 6.53 -85.33
C ASP A 284 30.64 5.16 -86.04
N PRO A 285 30.23 5.01 -87.36
CA PRO A 285 30.23 3.73 -88.07
C PRO A 285 31.61 3.03 -88.11
N GLU A 286 32.72 3.78 -88.13
CA GLU A 286 34.06 3.23 -88.13
C GLU A 286 34.46 2.60 -86.79
N GLN A 287 33.82 3.02 -85.71
CA GLN A 287 34.09 2.43 -84.39
C GLN A 287 33.28 1.17 -84.05
N ILE A 288 32.12 0.99 -84.76
CA ILE A 288 31.33 -0.24 -84.64
C ILE A 288 32.12 -1.44 -85.20
N GLU A 289 32.74 -1.23 -86.33
CA GLU A 289 33.52 -2.30 -87.00
C GLU A 289 34.74 -2.71 -86.17
N LYS A 290 35.44 -1.79 -85.45
CA LYS A 290 36.52 -2.05 -84.54
C LYS A 290 36.05 -2.75 -83.24
N ALA A 291 34.88 -2.40 -82.67
CA ALA A 291 34.33 -3.01 -81.50
C ALA A 291 33.91 -4.48 -81.76
N ILE A 292 33.29 -4.76 -82.93
CA ILE A 292 32.94 -6.14 -83.34
C ILE A 292 34.18 -7.02 -83.58
N ASN A 293 35.22 -6.48 -84.09
CA ASN A 293 36.45 -7.21 -84.37
C ASN A 293 37.23 -7.49 -83.02
N THR A 294 37.20 -6.60 -82.05
CA THR A 294 37.83 -6.77 -80.72
C THR A 294 37.09 -7.82 -79.88
N GLU A 295 35.77 -7.85 -79.93
CA GLU A 295 34.97 -8.84 -79.23
C GLU A 295 35.10 -10.25 -79.77
N ASN A 296 35.26 -10.36 -81.12
CA ASN A 296 35.51 -11.63 -81.78
C ASN A 296 36.97 -12.20 -81.51
N VAL A 297 37.93 -11.32 -81.34
CA VAL A 297 39.28 -11.67 -80.96
C VAL A 297 39.37 -12.13 -79.50
N GLU A 298 38.64 -11.51 -78.62
CA GLU A 298 38.61 -11.89 -77.17
C GLU A 298 37.86 -13.23 -76.94
N LYS A 299 36.79 -13.49 -77.71
CA LYS A 299 36.07 -14.79 -77.68
C LYS A 299 36.89 -15.92 -78.25
N LEU A 300 37.73 -15.71 -79.25
CA LEU A 300 38.65 -16.65 -79.80
C LEU A 300 39.87 -16.98 -78.89
N SER A 301 40.29 -16.03 -78.10
CA SER A 301 41.40 -16.20 -77.14
C SER A 301 41.03 -16.92 -75.82
N LYS A 302 39.72 -17.06 -75.55
CA LYS A 302 39.22 -17.76 -74.31
C LYS A 302 38.66 -19.15 -74.55
N GLN A 303 38.88 -19.76 -75.71
CA GLN A 303 38.60 -21.22 -75.86
C GLN A 303 39.60 -22.01 -75.11
N PRO A 304 39.21 -22.88 -74.19
CA PRO A 304 40.17 -23.76 -73.52
C PRO A 304 40.77 -24.77 -74.48
N LYS A 305 42.09 -24.78 -74.62
CA LYS A 305 42.82 -25.86 -75.27
C LYS A 305 42.39 -27.15 -74.63
N GLN A 306 41.63 -27.98 -75.37
CA GLN A 306 41.42 -29.38 -75.02
C GLN A 306 42.81 -30.09 -74.93
N ALA A 307 43.20 -30.49 -73.74
CA ALA A 307 44.32 -31.33 -73.52
C ALA A 307 43.98 -32.70 -74.09
N LYS A 308 44.79 -33.13 -75.09
CA LYS A 308 44.92 -34.54 -75.47
C LYS A 308 45.82 -35.23 -74.43
N ASN A 309 45.33 -36.28 -73.99
CA ASN A 309 45.79 -37.46 -73.28
C ASN A 309 45.38 -37.55 -71.83
#